data_82277117760c43b54b400d25b98e56f5
#
_entry.id   82277117760c43b54b400d25b98e56f5
#
_cell.length_a   1.000
_cell.length_b   1.000
_cell.length_c   1.000
_cell.angle_alpha   90.00
_cell.angle_beta   90.00
_cell.angle_gamma   90.00
#
_symmetry.space_group_name_H-M   'P 1'
#
loop_
_entity.id
_entity.type
_entity.pdbx_description
1 polymer ?
#
loop_
_entity_poly.entity_id
_entity_poly.type
_entity_poly.pdbx_seq_one_letter_code
_entity_poly.pdbx_strand_id
1 'polypeptide(L)'
;MVHGEAKAPAGPMGGASNASTGSGSQGMKHSLKAALTTLPTLPVADPLHLSCLNTRSGASTGVWLVVLVPLACLPGLYNTYRHCHPLPHLQALLAIQVGVCGAHLYQEMCLANGQKMAKKEEGQQKPPLLRFLTHPYTPSLATSIAISLLTDIPDPVLALPLTLLCSWLLFRVTHWLFTTFPGSFSLGEGAIMGQSVALAVTCSLHGIISRILWPQKLSHAHEISLFIQTAIVVMSVMVGTIYSVPMLRVPRMFLPYLCVCGVVGVGLASLLLGEWVPLWLWELLNFSPARLFLLGWWFLLTLFAVSITTWARRKNHLPTTVLRKVYHVVITLVFIPGVLLEPSFLLLAATAATMACLLLEVVRVEKIPPFAEVISQAFTPFLDEKDEGLLVLSHIYLLAGVSSPLWLTPCPLGEAKVGEAWQANAVLPLLAGVLAVGIGDTAASVGGTYLGQRRWSGTKKTVEGSLCGMVAQLVVVGVLVGAGLVHLSLGGWGRLLVSAALVAVVEALTDQVDNIVLPLMLYTPLMDL
;
A
#
# COMPACT_ATOMS: atom_id res chain seq x y z
N MET A 1 34.71 -42.93 -51.66
CA MET A 1 35.10 -44.16 -50.94
C MET A 1 33.96 -44.40 -49.94
N VAL A 2 33.15 -45.29 -50.30
CA VAL A 2 32.76 -46.56 -49.73
C VAL A 2 31.68 -46.38 -48.65
N HIS A 3 30.42 -46.62 -49.00
CA HIS A 3 29.52 -47.80 -48.89
C HIS A 3 29.19 -48.11 -47.41
N GLY A 4 27.94 -48.42 -46.99
CA GLY A 4 26.81 -49.15 -47.50
C GLY A 4 25.57 -48.85 -46.66
N GLU A 5 24.40 -48.80 -47.22
CA GLU A 5 23.42 -49.87 -47.52
C GLU A 5 23.19 -50.87 -46.37
N ALA A 6 22.05 -51.27 -45.96
CA ALA A 6 20.65 -51.42 -46.39
C ALA A 6 19.92 -52.06 -45.20
N LYS A 7 18.66 -52.04 -44.99
CA LYS A 7 17.52 -52.79 -45.57
C LYS A 7 16.28 -52.65 -44.68
N ALA A 8 15.16 -52.37 -45.29
CA ALA A 8 13.83 -52.69 -44.75
C ALA A 8 13.49 -54.17 -44.97
N PRO A 9 12.48 -54.70 -44.29
CA PRO A 9 11.38 -55.26 -45.08
C PRO A 9 9.96 -54.95 -44.60
N ALA A 10 9.08 -55.24 -45.55
CA ALA A 10 7.71 -54.93 -45.76
C ALA A 10 6.70 -55.63 -44.82
N GLY A 11 5.47 -55.11 -44.85
CA GLY A 11 4.26 -55.38 -44.12
C GLY A 11 3.58 -56.76 -44.32
N PRO A 12 2.33 -56.89 -43.88
CA PRO A 12 1.20 -56.72 -44.83
C PRO A 12 -0.06 -56.01 -44.28
N MET A 13 -0.93 -55.71 -45.24
CA MET A 13 -2.26 -55.11 -45.17
C MET A 13 -3.29 -55.94 -44.39
N GLY A 14 -4.33 -55.25 -43.91
CA GLY A 14 -5.65 -55.83 -43.72
C GLY A 14 -6.54 -55.15 -42.69
N GLY A 15 -7.64 -54.54 -43.12
CA GLY A 15 -8.85 -54.43 -42.31
C GLY A 15 -9.37 -53.04 -42.00
N ALA A 16 -10.21 -52.54 -42.87
CA ALA A 16 -11.11 -51.42 -42.57
C ALA A 16 -12.26 -51.88 -41.66
N SER A 17 -12.61 -51.07 -40.65
CA SER A 17 -14.02 -50.91 -40.23
C SER A 17 -14.19 -49.70 -39.26
N ASN A 18 -15.00 -48.76 -39.71
CA ASN A 18 -16.00 -47.93 -39.01
C ASN A 18 -15.68 -47.20 -37.69
N ALA A 19 -15.61 -45.91 -37.85
CA ALA A 19 -16.32 -44.83 -37.09
C ALA A 19 -16.82 -45.14 -35.67
N SER A 20 -16.33 -44.36 -34.72
CA SER A 20 -17.17 -43.85 -33.64
C SER A 20 -16.68 -42.49 -33.19
N THR A 21 -17.45 -41.49 -33.49
CA THR A 21 -17.50 -40.16 -32.90
C THR A 21 -17.77 -40.28 -31.38
N GLY A 22 -16.76 -40.15 -30.54
CA GLY A 22 -16.98 -40.29 -29.10
C GLY A 22 -15.80 -39.87 -28.17
N SER A 23 -14.61 -39.56 -28.71
CA SER A 23 -13.43 -39.38 -27.88
C SER A 23 -13.14 -37.93 -27.43
N GLY A 24 -13.83 -36.92 -27.97
CA GLY A 24 -13.60 -35.51 -27.63
C GLY A 24 -14.11 -35.08 -26.24
N SER A 25 -15.21 -35.69 -25.79
CA SER A 25 -15.86 -35.34 -24.52
C SER A 25 -15.20 -35.99 -23.29
N GLN A 26 -14.62 -37.15 -23.40
CA GLN A 26 -13.93 -37.82 -22.31
C GLN A 26 -12.53 -37.22 -22.05
N GLY A 27 -11.80 -36.82 -23.07
CA GLY A 27 -10.52 -36.15 -22.96
C GLY A 27 -10.64 -34.79 -22.25
N MET A 28 -11.67 -34.03 -22.57
CA MET A 28 -11.92 -32.73 -21.95
C MET A 28 -12.38 -32.86 -20.48
N LYS A 29 -13.19 -33.88 -20.15
CA LYS A 29 -13.57 -34.20 -18.77
C LYS A 29 -12.39 -34.69 -17.93
N HIS A 30 -11.46 -35.45 -18.49
CA HIS A 30 -10.25 -35.90 -17.82
C HIS A 30 -9.27 -34.74 -17.62
N SER A 31 -9.12 -33.86 -18.60
CA SER A 31 -8.29 -32.65 -18.49
C SER A 31 -8.86 -31.65 -17.48
N LEU A 32 -10.20 -31.46 -17.46
CA LEU A 32 -10.87 -30.58 -16.48
C LEU A 32 -10.78 -31.16 -15.06
N LYS A 33 -10.90 -32.50 -14.93
CA LYS A 33 -10.74 -33.17 -13.62
C LYS A 33 -9.31 -33.12 -13.13
N ALA A 34 -8.33 -33.25 -14.00
CA ALA A 34 -6.91 -33.07 -13.69
C ALA A 34 -6.59 -31.60 -13.33
N ALA A 35 -7.17 -30.63 -14.04
CA ALA A 35 -7.05 -29.21 -13.72
C ALA A 35 -7.75 -28.83 -12.41
N LEU A 36 -8.89 -29.46 -12.08
CA LEU A 36 -9.58 -29.27 -10.81
C LEU A 36 -8.88 -29.97 -9.62
N THR A 37 -8.14 -31.05 -9.86
CA THR A 37 -7.35 -31.73 -8.82
C THR A 37 -5.98 -31.08 -8.62
N THR A 38 -5.51 -30.25 -9.55
CA THR A 38 -4.32 -29.41 -9.43
C THR A 38 -4.64 -27.96 -9.00
N LEU A 39 -5.91 -27.62 -8.81
CA LEU A 39 -6.23 -26.43 -8.00
C LEU A 39 -5.59 -26.68 -6.63
N PRO A 40 -4.67 -25.79 -6.17
CA PRO A 40 -4.15 -25.92 -4.81
C PRO A 40 -5.40 -25.95 -3.93
N THR A 41 -5.69 -27.11 -3.35
CA THR A 41 -6.63 -27.21 -2.25
C THR A 41 -6.22 -26.10 -1.30
N LEU A 42 -7.05 -25.09 -1.14
CA LEU A 42 -6.87 -24.08 -0.12
C LEU A 42 -6.56 -24.89 1.14
N PRO A 43 -5.34 -24.85 1.69
CA PRO A 43 -5.04 -25.58 2.90
C PRO A 43 -5.84 -24.92 4.01
N VAL A 44 -7.00 -25.50 4.31
CA VAL A 44 -7.80 -25.18 5.50
C VAL A 44 -7.05 -25.67 6.75
N ALA A 45 -5.96 -26.38 6.58
CA ALA A 45 -5.17 -26.94 7.66
C ALA A 45 -3.70 -26.56 7.47
N ASP A 46 -3.26 -25.67 8.23
CA ASP A 46 -2.14 -25.59 9.13
C ASP A 46 -1.90 -24.12 9.48
N PRO A 47 -1.82 -23.81 10.80
CA PRO A 47 -1.46 -22.47 11.21
C PRO A 47 -0.11 -22.18 10.59
N LEU A 48 0.00 -21.02 9.95
CA LEU A 48 1.18 -20.41 9.40
C LEU A 48 2.47 -21.10 9.85
N HIS A 49 3.06 -21.93 9.00
CA HIS A 49 4.44 -22.37 9.19
C HIS A 49 5.36 -21.15 9.02
N LEU A 50 5.34 -20.28 10.04
CA LEU A 50 6.18 -19.08 10.13
C LEU A 50 7.67 -19.42 10.30
N SER A 51 8.01 -20.71 10.32
CA SER A 51 9.38 -21.22 10.53
C SER A 51 10.39 -20.84 9.44
N CYS A 52 9.96 -20.17 8.36
CA CYS A 52 10.82 -19.86 7.22
C CYS A 52 10.70 -18.42 6.73
N LEU A 53 10.37 -17.44 7.60
CA LEU A 53 10.34 -16.05 7.20
C LEU A 53 11.76 -15.53 6.95
N ASN A 54 12.07 -15.24 5.69
CA ASN A 54 13.30 -14.58 5.32
C ASN A 54 13.06 -13.07 5.34
N THR A 55 13.48 -12.44 6.43
CA THR A 55 13.42 -10.98 6.61
C THR A 55 14.64 -10.32 5.97
N ARG A 56 14.55 -8.99 5.74
CA ARG A 56 15.67 -8.17 5.26
C ARG A 56 16.87 -8.31 6.21
N SER A 57 18.06 -8.50 5.64
CA SER A 57 19.30 -8.69 6.39
C SER A 57 19.66 -7.42 7.19
N GLY A 58 20.16 -7.59 8.40
CA GLY A 58 20.62 -6.48 9.26
C GLY A 58 19.55 -5.53 9.78
N ALA A 59 18.27 -5.69 9.38
CA ALA A 59 17.19 -4.88 9.91
C ALA A 59 16.73 -5.36 11.30
N SER A 60 16.43 -4.41 12.20
CA SER A 60 15.76 -4.73 13.46
C SER A 60 14.34 -5.25 13.19
N THR A 61 13.74 -5.90 14.19
CA THR A 61 12.40 -6.49 14.05
C THR A 61 11.30 -5.45 13.83
N GLY A 62 11.49 -4.18 14.23
CA GLY A 62 10.53 -3.11 14.02
C GLY A 62 9.17 -3.33 14.72
N VAL A 63 9.15 -3.92 15.93
CA VAL A 63 7.92 -4.23 16.71
C VAL A 63 6.95 -3.06 16.77
N TRP A 64 7.48 -1.88 17.05
CA TRP A 64 6.70 -0.66 17.24
C TRP A 64 5.95 -0.20 15.97
N LEU A 65 6.35 -0.68 14.81
CA LEU A 65 5.68 -0.39 13.54
C LEU A 65 4.26 -0.98 13.48
N VAL A 66 4.01 -2.07 14.19
CA VAL A 66 2.70 -2.77 14.19
C VAL A 66 1.57 -1.88 14.69
N VAL A 67 1.87 -0.92 15.55
CA VAL A 67 0.87 0.00 16.11
C VAL A 67 0.67 1.27 15.31
N LEU A 68 1.54 1.58 14.34
CA LEU A 68 1.51 2.86 13.61
C LEU A 68 0.24 3.04 12.79
N VAL A 69 -0.14 2.04 11.98
CA VAL A 69 -1.35 2.12 11.14
C VAL A 69 -2.61 2.23 12.01
N PRO A 70 -2.84 1.37 13.02
CA PRO A 70 -3.95 1.53 13.95
C PRO A 70 -3.98 2.89 14.64
N LEU A 71 -2.85 3.37 15.16
CA LEU A 71 -2.78 4.68 15.82
C LEU A 71 -3.07 5.82 14.85
N ALA A 72 -2.59 5.76 13.63
CA ALA A 72 -2.85 6.78 12.62
C ALA A 72 -4.33 6.83 12.18
N CYS A 73 -5.07 5.73 12.31
CA CYS A 73 -6.51 5.71 12.04
C CYS A 73 -7.37 6.31 13.17
N LEU A 74 -6.92 6.24 14.45
CA LEU A 74 -7.74 6.62 15.60
C LEU A 74 -8.15 8.11 15.65
N PRO A 75 -7.27 9.10 15.41
CA PRO A 75 -7.65 10.50 15.50
C PRO A 75 -8.68 10.90 14.44
N GLY A 76 -8.51 10.41 13.21
CA GLY A 76 -9.48 10.64 12.15
C GLY A 76 -10.89 10.14 12.54
N LEU A 77 -10.95 9.05 13.28
CA LEU A 77 -12.19 8.45 13.78
C LEU A 77 -12.83 9.28 14.89
N TYR A 78 -12.03 9.81 15.81
CA TYR A 78 -12.52 10.67 16.88
C TYR A 78 -13.14 11.95 16.33
N ASN A 79 -12.49 12.59 15.36
CA ASN A 79 -13.00 13.80 14.72
C ASN A 79 -14.26 13.55 13.90
N THR A 80 -14.35 12.40 13.24
CA THR A 80 -15.54 12.02 12.47
C THR A 80 -16.72 11.66 13.39
N TYR A 81 -16.47 11.04 14.54
CA TYR A 81 -17.49 10.80 15.57
C TYR A 81 -18.15 12.09 16.04
N ARG A 82 -17.42 13.19 16.10
CA ARG A 82 -17.94 14.51 16.51
C ARG A 82 -18.77 15.23 15.41
N HIS A 83 -18.50 14.97 14.14
CA HIS A 83 -18.96 15.85 13.05
C HIS A 83 -19.66 15.17 11.87
N CYS A 84 -19.63 13.85 11.75
CA CYS A 84 -20.17 13.12 10.60
C CYS A 84 -21.01 11.88 11.00
N HIS A 85 -21.81 11.39 10.07
CA HIS A 85 -22.75 10.26 10.20
C HIS A 85 -22.11 8.86 10.42
N PRO A 86 -22.87 7.80 10.70
CA PRO A 86 -22.48 6.52 11.32
C PRO A 86 -21.51 5.62 10.55
N LEU A 87 -21.11 5.97 9.31
CA LEU A 87 -20.15 5.21 8.51
C LEU A 87 -18.73 5.07 9.11
N PRO A 88 -18.21 6.04 9.88
CA PRO A 88 -16.86 5.99 10.44
C PRO A 88 -16.66 4.91 11.53
N HIS A 89 -17.71 4.45 12.16
CA HIS A 89 -17.58 3.43 13.22
C HIS A 89 -16.94 2.13 12.73
N LEU A 90 -17.29 1.66 11.53
CA LEU A 90 -16.70 0.43 11.01
C LEU A 90 -15.20 0.60 10.69
N GLN A 91 -14.78 1.74 10.17
CA GLN A 91 -13.36 2.00 9.90
C GLN A 91 -12.54 2.00 11.21
N ALA A 92 -13.10 2.61 12.31
CA ALA A 92 -12.51 2.54 13.63
C ALA A 92 -12.29 1.11 14.10
N LEU A 93 -13.33 0.33 13.94
CA LEU A 93 -13.34 -1.04 14.38
C LEU A 93 -12.38 -1.91 13.59
N LEU A 94 -12.30 -1.68 12.28
CA LEU A 94 -11.33 -2.34 11.42
C LEU A 94 -9.89 -1.93 11.79
N ALA A 95 -9.65 -0.67 12.16
CA ALA A 95 -8.36 -0.21 12.63
C ALA A 95 -7.95 -0.88 13.96
N ILE A 96 -8.87 -0.98 14.92
CA ILE A 96 -8.65 -1.70 16.19
C ILE A 96 -8.41 -3.19 15.91
N GLN A 97 -9.23 -3.79 15.06
CA GLN A 97 -9.09 -5.19 14.63
C GLN A 97 -7.70 -5.47 14.05
N VAL A 98 -7.26 -4.63 13.12
CA VAL A 98 -5.95 -4.74 12.49
C VAL A 98 -4.83 -4.55 13.51
N GLY A 99 -5.00 -3.66 14.50
CA GLY A 99 -4.05 -3.47 15.59
C GLY A 99 -3.90 -4.72 16.46
N VAL A 100 -5.01 -5.27 16.95
CA VAL A 100 -5.01 -6.46 17.80
C VAL A 100 -4.48 -7.69 17.05
N CYS A 101 -4.99 -7.92 15.85
CA CYS A 101 -4.55 -9.06 15.03
C CYS A 101 -3.10 -8.90 14.54
N GLY A 102 -2.67 -7.68 14.25
CA GLY A 102 -1.29 -7.36 13.88
C GLY A 102 -0.31 -7.63 15.03
N ALA A 103 -0.67 -7.22 16.26
CA ALA A 103 0.14 -7.48 17.45
C ALA A 103 0.26 -8.99 17.72
N HIS A 104 -0.83 -9.73 17.57
CA HIS A 104 -0.80 -11.19 17.72
C HIS A 104 0.04 -11.87 16.62
N LEU A 105 -0.18 -11.50 15.36
CA LEU A 105 0.62 -11.99 14.24
C LEU A 105 2.11 -11.74 14.47
N TYR A 106 2.46 -10.53 14.91
CA TYR A 106 3.84 -10.18 15.22
C TYR A 106 4.41 -11.07 16.34
N GLN A 107 3.66 -11.31 17.40
CA GLN A 107 4.07 -12.20 18.49
C GLN A 107 4.37 -13.61 17.96
N GLU A 108 3.49 -14.18 17.12
CA GLU A 108 3.71 -15.48 16.50
C GLU A 108 4.95 -15.49 15.59
N MET A 109 5.18 -14.42 14.83
CA MET A 109 6.37 -14.28 13.98
C MET A 109 7.66 -14.21 14.80
N CYS A 110 7.66 -13.50 15.94
CA CYS A 110 8.80 -13.46 16.86
C CYS A 110 9.07 -14.82 17.51
N LEU A 111 8.02 -15.54 17.94
CA LEU A 111 8.14 -16.89 18.50
C LEU A 111 8.70 -17.87 17.47
N ALA A 112 8.25 -17.82 16.23
CA ALA A 112 8.76 -18.67 15.15
C ALA A 112 10.24 -18.39 14.84
N ASN A 113 10.66 -17.12 14.86
CA ASN A 113 12.08 -16.74 14.70
C ASN A 113 12.94 -17.17 15.91
N GLY A 114 12.41 -17.06 17.13
CA GLY A 114 13.09 -17.49 18.36
C GLY A 114 13.26 -19.00 18.45
N GLN A 115 12.30 -19.79 17.96
CA GLN A 115 12.38 -21.26 17.93
C GLN A 115 13.47 -21.80 16.99
N LYS A 116 13.93 -21.03 16.00
CA LYS A 116 15.12 -21.39 15.22
C LYS A 116 16.39 -21.51 16.09
N MET A 117 16.46 -20.76 17.18
CA MET A 117 17.56 -20.81 18.15
C MET A 117 17.39 -21.95 19.19
N ALA A 118 16.13 -22.36 19.45
CA ALA A 118 15.77 -23.31 20.52
C ALA A 118 15.34 -24.69 20.01
N LYS A 119 15.91 -25.19 18.92
CA LYS A 119 15.66 -26.56 18.43
C LYS A 119 16.22 -27.63 19.39
N LYS A 120 15.69 -27.74 20.61
CA LYS A 120 16.03 -28.85 21.54
C LYS A 120 14.99 -29.18 22.62
N GLU A 121 13.73 -28.86 22.45
CA GLU A 121 12.67 -29.42 23.33
C GLU A 121 11.50 -29.93 22.49
N GLU A 122 11.70 -31.11 21.91
CA GLU A 122 10.63 -31.92 21.31
C GLU A 122 9.72 -32.49 22.40
N GLY A 123 8.41 -32.40 22.17
CA GLY A 123 7.52 -33.44 22.66
C GLY A 123 6.27 -33.02 23.44
N GLN A 124 6.05 -31.80 23.85
CA GLN A 124 4.79 -31.50 24.52
C GLN A 124 3.72 -30.95 23.52
N GLN A 125 2.83 -31.87 23.13
CA GLN A 125 1.60 -31.45 22.44
C GLN A 125 0.77 -30.58 23.39
N LYS A 126 0.63 -29.27 23.07
CA LYS A 126 -0.26 -28.38 23.81
C LYS A 126 -1.69 -28.96 23.85
N PRO A 127 -2.39 -28.89 24.98
CA PRO A 127 -3.79 -29.34 25.09
C PRO A 127 -4.69 -28.67 24.05
N PRO A 128 -5.75 -29.35 23.57
CA PRO A 128 -6.60 -28.83 22.48
C PRO A 128 -7.18 -27.45 22.75
N LEU A 129 -7.56 -27.16 23.99
CA LEU A 129 -8.06 -25.84 24.39
C LEU A 129 -6.97 -24.76 24.25
N LEU A 130 -5.73 -25.05 24.62
CA LEU A 130 -4.61 -24.12 24.52
C LEU A 130 -4.23 -23.90 23.05
N ARG A 131 -4.34 -24.92 22.19
CA ARG A 131 -4.19 -24.78 20.74
C ARG A 131 -5.27 -23.88 20.15
N PHE A 132 -6.53 -24.03 20.56
CA PHE A 132 -7.62 -23.16 20.13
C PHE A 132 -7.38 -21.72 20.58
N LEU A 133 -7.03 -21.48 21.84
CA LEU A 133 -6.77 -20.13 22.38
C LEU A 133 -5.54 -19.46 21.77
N THR A 134 -4.54 -20.23 21.36
CA THR A 134 -3.33 -19.73 20.70
C THR A 134 -3.43 -19.73 19.16
N HIS A 135 -4.58 -20.14 18.60
CA HIS A 135 -4.78 -20.11 17.16
C HIS A 135 -4.87 -18.66 16.65
N PRO A 136 -4.21 -18.30 15.54
CA PRO A 136 -4.17 -16.91 15.05
C PRO A 136 -5.53 -16.27 14.82
N TYR A 137 -6.54 -17.05 14.50
CA TYR A 137 -7.89 -16.54 14.25
C TYR A 137 -8.76 -16.39 15.52
N THR A 138 -8.34 -16.90 16.68
CA THR A 138 -9.12 -16.79 17.91
C THR A 138 -9.24 -15.35 18.42
N PRO A 139 -8.15 -14.56 18.49
CA PRO A 139 -8.24 -13.13 18.82
C PRO A 139 -9.09 -12.37 17.81
N SER A 140 -8.99 -12.71 16.51
CA SER A 140 -9.79 -12.11 15.44
C SER A 140 -11.28 -12.35 15.64
N LEU A 141 -11.66 -13.59 15.92
CA LEU A 141 -13.06 -13.94 16.18
C LEU A 141 -13.57 -13.24 17.44
N ALA A 142 -12.81 -13.28 18.52
CA ALA A 142 -13.18 -12.64 19.79
C ALA A 142 -13.36 -11.12 19.63
N THR A 143 -12.42 -10.44 18.96
CA THR A 143 -12.54 -9.01 18.69
C THR A 143 -13.68 -8.69 17.72
N SER A 144 -13.91 -9.49 16.68
CA SER A 144 -15.04 -9.31 15.76
C SER A 144 -16.39 -9.43 16.46
N ILE A 145 -16.54 -10.42 17.34
CA ILE A 145 -17.76 -10.59 18.17
C ILE A 145 -17.91 -9.43 19.14
N ALA A 146 -16.85 -9.07 19.88
CA ALA A 146 -16.89 -7.94 20.82
C ALA A 146 -17.26 -6.62 20.13
N ILE A 147 -16.68 -6.36 18.97
CA ILE A 147 -17.00 -5.21 18.13
C ILE A 147 -18.48 -5.23 17.74
N SER A 148 -18.99 -6.36 17.23
CA SER A 148 -20.38 -6.48 16.80
C SER A 148 -21.39 -6.33 17.95
N LEU A 149 -20.99 -6.67 19.19
CA LEU A 149 -21.85 -6.54 20.38
C LEU A 149 -21.77 -5.16 21.05
N LEU A 150 -20.63 -4.48 20.94
CA LEU A 150 -20.37 -3.22 21.65
C LEU A 150 -20.70 -1.97 20.82
N THR A 151 -21.04 -2.13 19.56
CA THR A 151 -21.28 -1.00 18.66
C THR A 151 -22.70 -0.98 18.13
N ASP A 152 -23.34 0.18 18.26
CA ASP A 152 -24.60 0.50 17.58
C ASP A 152 -24.37 0.69 16.07
N ILE A 153 -23.78 -0.31 15.42
CA ILE A 153 -23.61 -0.27 13.97
C ILE A 153 -24.98 -0.45 13.32
N PRO A 154 -25.35 0.38 12.33
CA PRO A 154 -26.65 0.27 11.67
C PRO A 154 -26.90 -1.10 11.03
N ASP A 155 -25.81 -1.86 10.79
CA ASP A 155 -25.90 -3.21 10.21
C ASP A 155 -24.85 -4.17 10.83
N PRO A 156 -25.15 -4.78 11.99
CA PRO A 156 -24.26 -5.77 12.61
C PRO A 156 -24.05 -7.01 11.71
N VAL A 157 -24.97 -7.28 10.78
CA VAL A 157 -24.85 -8.40 9.83
C VAL A 157 -23.69 -8.20 8.88
N LEU A 158 -23.39 -6.95 8.50
CA LEU A 158 -22.28 -6.63 7.61
C LEU A 158 -20.94 -6.50 8.38
N ALA A 159 -20.98 -6.04 9.62
CA ALA A 159 -19.78 -5.79 10.41
C ALA A 159 -18.97 -7.08 10.69
N LEU A 160 -19.65 -8.16 11.11
CA LEU A 160 -18.97 -9.41 11.42
C LEU A 160 -18.22 -10.03 10.22
N PRO A 161 -18.84 -10.22 9.04
CA PRO A 161 -18.10 -10.78 7.91
C PRO A 161 -16.96 -9.87 7.43
N LEU A 162 -17.09 -8.54 7.49
CA LEU A 162 -16.01 -7.62 7.08
C LEU A 162 -14.84 -7.63 8.05
N THR A 163 -15.08 -7.71 9.37
CA THR A 163 -14.00 -7.80 10.35
C THR A 163 -13.26 -9.14 10.26
N LEU A 164 -13.97 -10.24 10.02
CA LEU A 164 -13.36 -11.55 9.77
C LEU A 164 -12.55 -11.55 8.47
N LEU A 165 -13.08 -10.95 7.40
CA LEU A 165 -12.38 -10.79 6.13
C LEU A 165 -11.11 -9.95 6.30
N CYS A 166 -11.17 -8.85 7.06
CA CYS A 166 -10.03 -8.00 7.34
C CYS A 166 -8.90 -8.78 8.03
N SER A 167 -9.25 -9.57 9.04
CA SER A 167 -8.29 -10.42 9.75
C SER A 167 -7.69 -11.48 8.84
N TRP A 168 -8.53 -12.15 8.06
CA TRP A 168 -8.07 -13.16 7.09
C TRP A 168 -7.13 -12.55 6.05
N LEU A 169 -7.46 -11.38 5.49
CA LEU A 169 -6.61 -10.66 4.55
C LEU A 169 -5.27 -10.28 5.21
N LEU A 170 -5.29 -9.74 6.42
CA LEU A 170 -4.08 -9.39 7.16
C LEU A 170 -3.11 -10.59 7.24
N PHE A 171 -3.59 -11.74 7.69
CA PHE A 171 -2.76 -12.94 7.82
C PHE A 171 -2.30 -13.46 6.46
N ARG A 172 -3.20 -13.53 5.47
CA ARG A 172 -2.88 -14.05 4.13
C ARG A 172 -1.92 -13.16 3.37
N VAL A 173 -2.13 -11.86 3.39
CA VAL A 173 -1.27 -10.89 2.71
C VAL A 173 0.10 -10.86 3.37
N THR A 174 0.18 -10.78 4.70
CA THR A 174 1.48 -10.77 5.39
C THR A 174 2.27 -12.05 5.10
N HIS A 175 1.63 -13.21 5.20
CA HIS A 175 2.28 -14.48 4.86
C HIS A 175 2.74 -14.51 3.39
N TRP A 176 1.89 -14.08 2.46
CA TRP A 176 2.20 -14.03 1.05
C TRP A 176 3.40 -13.10 0.75
N LEU A 177 3.46 -11.92 1.39
CA LEU A 177 4.58 -11.00 1.23
C LEU A 177 5.92 -11.66 1.59
N PHE A 178 6.00 -12.33 2.74
CA PHE A 178 7.25 -12.96 3.19
C PHE A 178 7.63 -14.23 2.41
N THR A 179 6.65 -14.96 1.89
CA THR A 179 6.90 -16.19 1.11
C THR A 179 7.24 -15.90 -0.34
N THR A 180 6.60 -14.89 -0.93
CA THR A 180 6.79 -14.55 -2.35
C THR A 180 7.99 -13.62 -2.54
N PHE A 181 8.27 -12.72 -1.57
CA PHE A 181 9.33 -11.74 -1.64
C PHE A 181 10.30 -11.85 -0.45
N PRO A 182 11.03 -12.95 -0.33
CA PRO A 182 11.96 -13.16 0.78
C PRO A 182 13.05 -12.09 0.80
N GLY A 183 13.39 -11.59 1.99
CA GLY A 183 14.43 -10.58 2.18
C GLY A 183 14.04 -9.15 1.83
N SER A 184 12.78 -8.89 1.37
CA SER A 184 12.37 -7.54 0.97
C SER A 184 11.85 -6.68 2.13
N PHE A 185 11.46 -7.28 3.26
CA PHE A 185 10.81 -6.59 4.38
C PHE A 185 11.47 -6.93 5.71
N SER A 186 11.50 -5.97 6.65
CA SER A 186 11.59 -6.28 8.08
C SER A 186 10.24 -6.84 8.57
N LEU A 187 10.20 -7.45 9.76
CA LEU A 187 8.94 -7.95 10.32
C LEU A 187 7.89 -6.84 10.48
N GLY A 188 8.32 -5.68 10.98
CA GLY A 188 7.45 -4.53 11.16
C GLY A 188 6.96 -3.93 9.84
N GLU A 189 7.82 -3.82 8.83
CA GLU A 189 7.44 -3.32 7.50
C GLU A 189 6.41 -4.25 6.84
N GLY A 190 6.62 -5.57 6.90
CA GLY A 190 5.65 -6.54 6.40
C GLY A 190 4.30 -6.46 7.13
N ALA A 191 4.32 -6.19 8.44
CA ALA A 191 3.10 -5.98 9.21
C ALA A 191 2.35 -4.70 8.77
N ILE A 192 3.05 -3.56 8.60
CA ILE A 192 2.45 -2.31 8.07
C ILE A 192 1.81 -2.56 6.69
N MET A 193 2.52 -3.23 5.80
CA MET A 193 2.02 -3.53 4.45
C MET A 193 0.78 -4.44 4.50
N GLY A 194 0.81 -5.50 5.31
CA GLY A 194 -0.33 -6.40 5.51
C GLY A 194 -1.55 -5.66 6.09
N GLN A 195 -1.35 -4.83 7.09
CA GLN A 195 -2.37 -4.00 7.71
C GLN A 195 -2.98 -3.01 6.72
N SER A 196 -2.14 -2.30 5.96
CA SER A 196 -2.57 -1.29 4.99
C SER A 196 -3.41 -1.91 3.86
N VAL A 197 -2.97 -3.05 3.32
CA VAL A 197 -3.72 -3.76 2.27
C VAL A 197 -5.03 -4.32 2.83
N ALA A 198 -5.03 -4.95 4.00
CA ALA A 198 -6.24 -5.48 4.62
C ALA A 198 -7.28 -4.39 4.86
N LEU A 199 -6.87 -3.25 5.43
CA LEU A 199 -7.75 -2.09 5.64
C LEU A 199 -8.26 -1.52 4.31
N ALA A 200 -7.38 -1.25 3.35
CA ALA A 200 -7.75 -0.65 2.07
C ALA A 200 -8.79 -1.50 1.33
N VAL A 201 -8.57 -2.81 1.24
CA VAL A 201 -9.50 -3.73 0.55
C VAL A 201 -10.82 -3.83 1.32
N THR A 202 -10.78 -4.00 2.64
CA THR A 202 -12.00 -4.19 3.43
C THR A 202 -12.85 -2.92 3.49
N CYS A 203 -12.24 -1.74 3.67
CA CYS A 203 -12.94 -0.46 3.61
C CYS A 203 -13.53 -0.20 2.22
N SER A 204 -12.81 -0.57 1.16
CA SER A 204 -13.30 -0.42 -0.21
C SER A 204 -14.51 -1.34 -0.48
N LEU A 205 -14.44 -2.59 -0.05
CA LEU A 205 -15.59 -3.51 -0.15
C LEU A 205 -16.80 -3.00 0.65
N HIS A 206 -16.58 -2.49 1.86
CA HIS A 206 -17.64 -1.88 2.64
C HIS A 206 -18.30 -0.71 1.91
N GLY A 207 -17.52 0.21 1.34
CA GLY A 207 -18.06 1.35 0.59
C GLY A 207 -18.87 0.91 -0.63
N ILE A 208 -18.38 -0.08 -1.40
CA ILE A 208 -19.09 -0.64 -2.56
C ILE A 208 -20.40 -1.34 -2.12
N ILE A 209 -20.35 -2.18 -1.09
CA ILE A 209 -21.53 -2.89 -0.58
C ILE A 209 -22.55 -1.88 -0.04
N SER A 210 -22.13 -0.89 0.72
CA SER A 210 -22.99 0.18 1.22
C SER A 210 -23.67 0.94 0.08
N ARG A 211 -22.95 1.22 -1.01
CA ARG A 211 -23.52 1.86 -2.20
C ARG A 211 -24.60 1.02 -2.86
N ILE A 212 -24.42 -0.30 -2.89
CA ILE A 212 -25.39 -1.23 -3.49
C ILE A 212 -26.64 -1.37 -2.61
N LEU A 213 -26.43 -1.53 -1.30
CA LEU A 213 -27.55 -1.79 -0.36
C LEU A 213 -28.35 -0.52 -0.03
N TRP A 214 -27.67 0.62 0.06
CA TRP A 214 -28.27 1.93 0.43
C TRP A 214 -27.89 3.01 -0.59
N PRO A 215 -28.49 2.98 -1.80
CA PRO A 215 -28.17 3.95 -2.83
C PRO A 215 -28.62 5.35 -2.41
N GLN A 216 -27.65 6.22 -2.20
CA GLN A 216 -27.85 7.64 -1.88
C GLN A 216 -27.34 8.51 -3.02
N LYS A 217 -27.80 9.79 -3.06
CA LYS A 217 -27.20 10.77 -3.97
C LYS A 217 -25.76 11.03 -3.52
N LEU A 218 -24.82 10.80 -4.42
CA LEU A 218 -23.40 11.03 -4.15
C LEU A 218 -23.08 12.51 -4.27
N SER A 219 -22.21 13.00 -3.40
CA SER A 219 -21.49 14.23 -3.66
C SER A 219 -20.25 13.94 -4.50
N HIS A 220 -19.66 14.96 -5.07
CA HIS A 220 -18.50 14.83 -5.95
C HIS A 220 -17.29 14.17 -5.27
N ALA A 221 -17.07 14.44 -3.99
CA ALA A 221 -16.01 13.79 -3.20
C ALA A 221 -16.31 12.31 -2.94
N HIS A 222 -17.58 11.95 -2.72
CA HIS A 222 -18.00 10.56 -2.59
C HIS A 222 -17.87 9.78 -3.89
N GLU A 223 -18.12 10.39 -5.05
CA GLU A 223 -17.90 9.77 -6.38
C GLU A 223 -16.44 9.42 -6.58
N ILE A 224 -15.52 10.36 -6.30
CA ILE A 224 -14.07 10.12 -6.35
C ILE A 224 -13.68 8.97 -5.41
N SER A 225 -14.17 8.99 -4.18
CA SER A 225 -13.90 7.95 -3.20
C SER A 225 -14.39 6.58 -3.67
N LEU A 226 -15.61 6.48 -4.21
CA LEU A 226 -16.20 5.25 -4.71
C LEU A 226 -15.45 4.71 -5.93
N PHE A 227 -15.00 5.60 -6.82
CA PHE A 227 -14.15 5.23 -7.96
C PHE A 227 -12.81 4.64 -7.49
N ILE A 228 -12.16 5.29 -6.52
CA ILE A 228 -10.91 4.81 -5.89
C ILE A 228 -11.12 3.44 -5.25
N GLN A 229 -12.18 3.26 -4.47
CA GLN A 229 -12.53 1.99 -3.81
C GLN A 229 -12.73 0.87 -4.83
N THR A 230 -13.42 1.16 -5.92
CA THR A 230 -13.60 0.20 -7.03
C THR A 230 -12.26 -0.18 -7.65
N ALA A 231 -11.40 0.79 -7.90
CA ALA A 231 -10.07 0.56 -8.45
C ALA A 231 -9.18 -0.28 -7.51
N ILE A 232 -9.22 -0.04 -6.18
CA ILE A 232 -8.50 -0.84 -5.18
C ILE A 232 -8.94 -2.30 -5.21
N VAL A 233 -10.24 -2.57 -5.25
CA VAL A 233 -10.76 -3.94 -5.29
C VAL A 233 -10.36 -4.63 -6.61
N VAL A 234 -10.53 -3.97 -7.75
CA VAL A 234 -10.14 -4.52 -9.06
C VAL A 234 -8.64 -4.80 -9.13
N MET A 235 -7.79 -3.88 -8.65
CA MET A 235 -6.35 -4.06 -8.58
C MET A 235 -5.98 -5.24 -7.67
N SER A 236 -6.60 -5.37 -6.51
CA SER A 236 -6.32 -6.45 -5.56
C SER A 236 -6.69 -7.82 -6.13
N VAL A 237 -7.83 -7.93 -6.82
CA VAL A 237 -8.23 -9.14 -7.55
C VAL A 237 -7.26 -9.42 -8.69
N MET A 238 -6.89 -8.41 -9.46
CA MET A 238 -5.96 -8.52 -10.59
C MET A 238 -4.60 -9.05 -10.13
N VAL A 239 -3.99 -8.45 -9.10
CA VAL A 239 -2.70 -8.89 -8.56
C VAL A 239 -2.83 -10.28 -7.96
N GLY A 240 -3.86 -10.55 -7.16
CA GLY A 240 -4.10 -11.86 -6.58
C GLY A 240 -4.23 -12.98 -7.64
N THR A 241 -4.91 -12.72 -8.76
CA THR A 241 -5.05 -13.70 -9.86
C THR A 241 -3.76 -13.87 -10.66
N ILE A 242 -2.97 -12.81 -10.91
CA ILE A 242 -1.66 -12.91 -11.56
C ILE A 242 -0.74 -13.85 -10.77
N TYR A 243 -0.73 -13.73 -9.44
CA TYR A 243 0.11 -14.58 -8.58
C TYR A 243 -0.47 -16.00 -8.38
N SER A 244 -1.79 -16.16 -8.48
CA SER A 244 -2.45 -17.48 -8.36
C SER A 244 -2.41 -18.29 -9.65
N VAL A 245 -2.38 -17.63 -10.81
CA VAL A 245 -2.49 -18.29 -12.13
C VAL A 245 -1.24 -17.99 -12.97
N PRO A 246 -0.24 -18.90 -12.99
CA PRO A 246 1.05 -18.67 -13.67
C PRO A 246 0.91 -18.35 -15.17
N MET A 247 -0.14 -18.85 -15.83
CA MET A 247 -0.39 -18.55 -17.25
C MET A 247 -0.59 -17.06 -17.54
N LEU A 248 -1.10 -16.29 -16.57
CA LEU A 248 -1.31 -14.85 -16.73
C LEU A 248 0.00 -14.04 -16.74
N ARG A 249 1.11 -14.64 -16.32
CA ARG A 249 2.44 -14.01 -16.36
C ARG A 249 3.11 -14.09 -17.72
N VAL A 250 2.55 -14.88 -18.65
CA VAL A 250 3.04 -14.94 -20.02
C VAL A 250 2.54 -13.72 -20.78
N PRO A 251 3.40 -13.00 -21.56
CA PRO A 251 3.04 -11.73 -22.22
C PRO A 251 1.78 -11.79 -23.07
N ARG A 252 1.57 -12.92 -23.77
CA ARG A 252 0.39 -13.12 -24.62
C ARG A 252 -0.93 -13.15 -23.85
N MET A 253 -0.91 -13.52 -22.57
CA MET A 253 -2.09 -13.58 -21.70
C MET A 253 -2.17 -12.37 -20.78
N PHE A 254 -1.03 -11.81 -20.38
CA PHE A 254 -0.95 -10.69 -19.45
C PHE A 254 -1.66 -9.44 -19.99
N LEU A 255 -1.33 -9.01 -21.21
CA LEU A 255 -1.95 -7.81 -21.80
C LEU A 255 -3.45 -7.95 -22.03
N PRO A 256 -3.97 -9.05 -22.64
CA PRO A 256 -5.41 -9.27 -22.71
C PRO A 256 -6.08 -9.30 -21.34
N TYR A 257 -5.46 -9.95 -20.35
CA TYR A 257 -6.00 -10.00 -18.99
C TYR A 257 -6.06 -8.59 -18.36
N LEU A 258 -5.01 -7.78 -18.52
CA LEU A 258 -4.99 -6.40 -18.06
C LEU A 258 -6.12 -5.57 -18.71
N CYS A 259 -6.34 -5.74 -20.01
CA CYS A 259 -7.44 -5.10 -20.73
C CYS A 259 -8.81 -5.55 -20.19
N VAL A 260 -8.99 -6.85 -19.94
CA VAL A 260 -10.24 -7.37 -19.34
C VAL A 260 -10.47 -6.77 -17.95
N CYS A 261 -9.45 -6.73 -17.09
CA CYS A 261 -9.56 -6.10 -15.77
C CYS A 261 -9.92 -4.61 -15.88
N GLY A 262 -9.31 -3.90 -16.84
CA GLY A 262 -9.64 -2.49 -17.11
C GLY A 262 -11.10 -2.30 -17.56
N VAL A 263 -11.57 -3.10 -18.51
CA VAL A 263 -12.97 -3.03 -18.98
C VAL A 263 -13.95 -3.38 -17.86
N VAL A 264 -13.68 -4.44 -17.10
CA VAL A 264 -14.50 -4.82 -15.94
C VAL A 264 -14.50 -3.71 -14.87
N GLY A 265 -13.33 -3.14 -14.59
CA GLY A 265 -13.20 -2.04 -13.62
C GLY A 265 -13.98 -0.80 -14.04
N VAL A 266 -13.85 -0.37 -15.30
CA VAL A 266 -14.61 0.75 -15.85
C VAL A 266 -16.11 0.46 -15.84
N GLY A 267 -16.53 -0.76 -16.25
CA GLY A 267 -17.94 -1.17 -16.22
C GLY A 267 -18.53 -1.16 -14.82
N LEU A 268 -17.81 -1.74 -13.84
CA LEU A 268 -18.24 -1.76 -12.44
C LEU A 268 -18.32 -0.35 -11.86
N ALA A 269 -17.31 0.49 -12.09
CA ALA A 269 -17.31 1.88 -11.64
C ALA A 269 -18.47 2.66 -12.28
N SER A 270 -18.76 2.47 -13.58
CA SER A 270 -19.89 3.12 -14.24
C SER A 270 -21.23 2.70 -13.64
N LEU A 271 -21.39 1.43 -13.30
CA LEU A 271 -22.62 0.94 -12.62
C LEU A 271 -22.78 1.54 -11.22
N LEU A 272 -21.70 1.63 -10.47
CA LEU A 272 -21.74 2.15 -9.09
C LEU A 272 -21.93 3.67 -9.03
N LEU A 273 -21.30 4.41 -9.93
CA LEU A 273 -21.49 5.86 -10.07
C LEU A 273 -22.86 6.21 -10.64
N GLY A 274 -23.43 5.33 -11.47
CA GLY A 274 -24.65 5.62 -12.24
C GLY A 274 -24.39 6.44 -13.50
N GLU A 275 -23.11 6.60 -13.89
CA GLU A 275 -22.67 7.40 -15.03
C GLU A 275 -21.54 6.68 -15.80
N TRP A 276 -21.41 7.00 -17.08
CA TRP A 276 -20.33 6.48 -17.91
C TRP A 276 -18.97 7.06 -17.48
N VAL A 277 -18.08 6.24 -16.94
CA VAL A 277 -16.78 6.68 -16.38
C VAL A 277 -15.97 7.63 -17.29
N PRO A 278 -15.81 7.38 -18.61
CA PRO A 278 -15.10 8.34 -19.47
C PRO A 278 -15.73 9.73 -19.51
N LEU A 279 -17.07 9.82 -19.49
CA LEU A 279 -17.78 11.11 -19.44
C LEU A 279 -17.62 11.75 -18.07
N TRP A 280 -17.81 10.98 -17.00
CA TRP A 280 -17.57 11.43 -15.63
C TRP A 280 -16.13 11.96 -15.43
N LEU A 281 -15.12 11.27 -15.98
CA LEU A 281 -13.72 11.76 -15.93
C LEU A 281 -13.55 13.08 -16.68
N TRP A 282 -14.21 13.23 -17.84
CA TRP A 282 -14.19 14.49 -18.58
C TRP A 282 -14.82 15.64 -17.78
N GLU A 283 -15.96 15.42 -17.17
CA GLU A 283 -16.62 16.39 -16.29
C GLU A 283 -15.78 16.67 -15.05
N LEU A 284 -15.20 15.63 -14.44
CA LEU A 284 -14.28 15.76 -13.31
C LEU A 284 -13.11 16.69 -13.63
N LEU A 285 -12.48 16.55 -14.79
CA LEU A 285 -11.33 17.37 -15.19
C LEU A 285 -11.73 18.82 -15.46
N ASN A 286 -12.91 19.04 -16.03
CA ASN A 286 -13.40 20.38 -16.37
C ASN A 286 -14.17 21.06 -15.25
N PHE A 287 -14.37 20.40 -14.10
CA PHE A 287 -15.12 20.93 -12.97
C PHE A 287 -14.53 22.22 -12.38
N SER A 288 -13.19 22.32 -12.34
CA SER A 288 -12.49 23.43 -11.72
C SER A 288 -11.25 23.84 -12.53
N PRO A 289 -11.04 25.14 -12.78
CA PRO A 289 -9.79 25.63 -13.39
C PRO A 289 -8.54 25.22 -12.61
N ALA A 290 -8.65 25.03 -11.28
CA ALA A 290 -7.56 24.57 -10.44
C ALA A 290 -7.08 23.17 -10.82
N ARG A 291 -7.99 22.28 -11.25
CA ARG A 291 -7.62 20.93 -11.71
C ARG A 291 -6.79 20.96 -13.00
N LEU A 292 -7.19 21.78 -13.96
CA LEU A 292 -6.44 21.99 -15.20
C LEU A 292 -5.06 22.59 -14.92
N PHE A 293 -5.00 23.58 -14.00
CA PHE A 293 -3.73 24.13 -13.54
C PHE A 293 -2.84 23.04 -12.91
N LEU A 294 -3.38 22.23 -12.00
CA LEU A 294 -2.63 21.15 -11.36
C LEU A 294 -2.12 20.11 -12.37
N LEU A 295 -2.92 19.73 -13.36
CA LEU A 295 -2.47 18.81 -14.42
C LEU A 295 -1.30 19.39 -15.21
N GLY A 296 -1.40 20.66 -15.63
CA GLY A 296 -0.30 21.35 -16.31
C GLY A 296 0.94 21.45 -15.44
N TRP A 297 0.77 21.79 -14.17
CA TRP A 297 1.85 21.85 -13.19
C TRP A 297 2.53 20.49 -12.97
N TRP A 298 1.77 19.42 -12.76
CA TRP A 298 2.30 18.06 -12.60
C TRP A 298 2.99 17.55 -13.86
N PHE A 299 2.48 17.89 -15.03
CA PHE A 299 3.14 17.59 -16.31
C PHE A 299 4.51 18.27 -16.41
N LEU A 300 4.61 19.56 -16.08
CA LEU A 300 5.89 20.29 -16.07
C LEU A 300 6.88 19.70 -15.07
N LEU A 301 6.42 19.35 -13.85
CA LEU A 301 7.26 18.70 -12.84
C LEU A 301 7.73 17.31 -13.29
N THR A 302 6.89 16.56 -13.99
CA THR A 302 7.27 15.26 -14.58
C THR A 302 8.34 15.42 -15.64
N LEU A 303 8.19 16.40 -16.56
CA LEU A 303 9.22 16.72 -17.55
C LEU A 303 10.52 17.15 -16.90
N PHE A 304 10.46 17.97 -15.85
CA PHE A 304 11.64 18.35 -15.07
C PHE A 304 12.33 17.13 -14.44
N ALA A 305 11.56 16.26 -13.76
CA ALA A 305 12.08 15.05 -13.12
C ALA A 305 12.76 14.11 -14.13
N VAL A 306 12.12 13.86 -15.28
CA VAL A 306 12.69 13.06 -16.38
C VAL A 306 13.95 13.69 -16.95
N SER A 307 13.93 15.01 -17.18
CA SER A 307 15.06 15.75 -17.74
C SER A 307 16.27 15.71 -16.82
N ILE A 308 16.09 15.96 -15.52
CA ILE A 308 17.20 15.94 -14.55
C ILE A 308 17.77 14.52 -14.37
N THR A 309 16.91 13.51 -14.35
CA THR A 309 17.34 12.10 -14.27
C THR A 309 18.15 11.69 -15.49
N THR A 310 17.66 12.06 -16.69
CA THR A 310 18.35 11.75 -17.96
C THR A 310 19.67 12.48 -18.04
N TRP A 311 19.73 13.75 -17.64
CA TRP A 311 20.95 14.53 -17.59
C TRP A 311 21.97 13.95 -16.59
N ALA A 312 21.53 13.61 -15.38
CA ALA A 312 22.36 13.00 -14.34
C ALA A 312 22.98 11.68 -14.81
N ARG A 313 22.20 10.84 -15.50
CA ARG A 313 22.69 9.57 -16.09
C ARG A 313 23.75 9.79 -17.16
N ARG A 314 23.52 10.72 -18.10
CA ARG A 314 24.44 10.96 -19.23
C ARG A 314 25.81 11.45 -18.79
N LYS A 315 25.87 12.16 -17.67
CA LYS A 315 27.11 12.83 -17.23
C LYS A 315 27.79 12.15 -16.04
N ASN A 316 27.18 11.13 -15.41
CA ASN A 316 27.65 10.48 -14.16
C ASN A 316 27.98 11.49 -13.04
N HIS A 317 27.25 12.63 -12.98
CA HIS A 317 27.63 13.75 -12.14
C HIS A 317 26.93 13.83 -10.80
N LEU A 318 25.80 13.12 -10.61
CA LEU A 318 25.05 13.18 -9.35
C LEU A 318 25.10 11.83 -8.62
N PRO A 319 25.48 11.81 -7.34
CA PRO A 319 25.29 10.65 -6.48
C PRO A 319 23.81 10.26 -6.43
N THR A 320 23.54 8.96 -6.30
CA THR A 320 22.17 8.42 -6.20
C THR A 320 21.38 9.05 -5.04
N THR A 321 22.05 9.35 -3.92
CA THR A 321 21.48 10.05 -2.76
C THR A 321 20.95 11.43 -3.11
N VAL A 322 21.68 12.21 -3.92
CA VAL A 322 21.22 13.54 -4.36
C VAL A 322 20.03 13.43 -5.30
N LEU A 323 20.06 12.48 -6.24
CA LEU A 323 18.96 12.26 -7.17
C LEU A 323 17.67 11.89 -6.43
N ARG A 324 17.75 11.04 -5.40
CA ARG A 324 16.61 10.71 -4.53
C ARG A 324 16.02 11.96 -3.86
N LYS A 325 16.86 12.87 -3.34
CA LYS A 325 16.40 14.12 -2.72
C LYS A 325 15.73 15.07 -3.72
N VAL A 326 16.14 15.05 -4.99
CA VAL A 326 15.40 15.78 -6.05
C VAL A 326 13.96 15.27 -6.15
N TYR A 327 13.73 13.94 -6.09
CA TYR A 327 12.36 13.41 -6.11
C TYR A 327 11.56 13.76 -4.85
N HIS A 328 12.19 13.90 -3.69
CA HIS A 328 11.52 14.41 -2.48
C HIS A 328 11.05 15.86 -2.67
N VAL A 329 11.87 16.69 -3.33
CA VAL A 329 11.47 18.06 -3.69
C VAL A 329 10.35 18.05 -4.73
N VAL A 330 10.44 17.23 -5.77
CA VAL A 330 9.40 17.12 -6.80
C VAL A 330 8.06 16.71 -6.18
N ILE A 331 8.02 15.68 -5.32
CA ILE A 331 6.79 15.25 -4.68
C ILE A 331 6.22 16.32 -3.74
N THR A 332 7.07 17.10 -3.07
CA THR A 332 6.68 18.26 -2.27
C THR A 332 5.96 19.31 -3.13
N LEU A 333 6.54 19.63 -4.30
CA LEU A 333 5.95 20.58 -5.26
C LEU A 333 4.67 20.07 -5.93
N VAL A 334 4.47 18.76 -6.00
CA VAL A 334 3.20 18.13 -6.45
C VAL A 334 2.14 18.25 -5.37
N PHE A 335 2.47 17.88 -4.13
CA PHE A 335 1.48 17.69 -3.07
C PHE A 335 1.02 19.00 -2.42
N ILE A 336 1.91 19.97 -2.17
CA ILE A 336 1.51 21.23 -1.52
C ILE A 336 0.41 21.93 -2.32
N PRO A 337 0.55 22.26 -3.61
CA PRO A 337 -0.54 22.87 -4.37
C PRO A 337 -1.77 21.97 -4.48
N GLY A 338 -1.57 20.64 -4.59
CA GLY A 338 -2.67 19.68 -4.65
C GLY A 338 -3.53 19.68 -3.38
N VAL A 339 -2.91 19.67 -2.20
CA VAL A 339 -3.61 19.74 -0.90
C VAL A 339 -4.33 21.08 -0.73
N LEU A 340 -3.71 22.18 -1.16
CA LEU A 340 -4.25 23.53 -0.98
C LEU A 340 -5.41 23.85 -1.94
N LEU A 341 -5.37 23.33 -3.17
CA LEU A 341 -6.31 23.67 -4.22
C LEU A 341 -7.43 22.63 -4.40
N GLU A 342 -7.07 21.35 -4.48
CA GLU A 342 -8.00 20.27 -4.84
C GLU A 342 -7.59 18.94 -4.16
N PRO A 343 -7.75 18.78 -2.84
CA PRO A 343 -7.28 17.61 -2.10
C PRO A 343 -7.94 16.30 -2.56
N SER A 344 -9.21 16.31 -2.96
CA SER A 344 -9.91 15.12 -3.49
C SER A 344 -9.34 14.68 -4.85
N PHE A 345 -8.97 15.64 -5.70
CA PHE A 345 -8.34 15.34 -6.98
C PHE A 345 -6.90 14.84 -6.80
N LEU A 346 -6.16 15.42 -5.83
CA LEU A 346 -4.85 14.90 -5.45
C LEU A 346 -4.94 13.46 -4.89
N LEU A 347 -5.96 13.16 -4.07
CA LEU A 347 -6.22 11.81 -3.57
C LEU A 347 -6.38 10.80 -4.72
N LEU A 348 -7.18 11.15 -5.74
CA LEU A 348 -7.35 10.33 -6.94
C LEU A 348 -6.02 10.13 -7.68
N ALA A 349 -5.30 11.21 -7.95
CA ALA A 349 -4.03 11.18 -8.68
C ALA A 349 -2.95 10.38 -7.93
N ALA A 350 -2.81 10.60 -6.62
CA ALA A 350 -1.84 9.90 -5.77
C ALA A 350 -2.16 8.39 -5.67
N THR A 351 -3.43 8.03 -5.57
CA THR A 351 -3.85 6.62 -5.57
C THR A 351 -3.59 5.97 -6.93
N ALA A 352 -3.96 6.63 -8.02
CA ALA A 352 -3.67 6.13 -9.38
C ALA A 352 -2.17 5.96 -9.63
N ALA A 353 -1.34 6.91 -9.19
CA ALA A 353 0.11 6.82 -9.29
C ALA A 353 0.67 5.66 -8.46
N THR A 354 0.18 5.46 -7.24
CA THR A 354 0.59 4.33 -6.38
C THR A 354 0.23 2.98 -7.01
N MET A 355 -0.99 2.86 -7.54
CA MET A 355 -1.41 1.64 -8.26
C MET A 355 -0.57 1.39 -9.51
N ALA A 356 -0.25 2.44 -10.27
CA ALA A 356 0.63 2.34 -11.43
C ALA A 356 2.03 1.86 -11.03
N CYS A 357 2.62 2.41 -9.97
CA CYS A 357 3.91 1.96 -9.45
C CYS A 357 3.88 0.49 -9.01
N LEU A 358 2.82 0.07 -8.32
CA LEU A 358 2.65 -1.34 -7.94
C LEU A 358 2.53 -2.26 -9.16
N LEU A 359 1.79 -1.86 -10.19
CA LEU A 359 1.67 -2.64 -11.42
C LEU A 359 2.99 -2.73 -12.18
N LEU A 360 3.74 -1.62 -12.28
CA LEU A 360 5.07 -1.61 -12.87
C LEU A 360 6.03 -2.54 -12.11
N GLU A 361 5.94 -2.58 -10.78
CA GLU A 361 6.74 -3.48 -9.96
C GLU A 361 6.38 -4.95 -10.20
N VAL A 362 5.09 -5.28 -10.33
CA VAL A 362 4.64 -6.64 -10.74
C VAL A 362 5.23 -7.01 -12.10
N VAL A 363 5.16 -6.13 -13.10
CA VAL A 363 5.71 -6.37 -14.44
C VAL A 363 7.23 -6.60 -14.39
N ARG A 364 7.94 -5.83 -13.55
CA ARG A 364 9.38 -5.94 -13.37
C ARG A 364 9.78 -7.26 -12.71
N VAL A 365 9.12 -7.60 -11.60
CA VAL A 365 9.40 -8.82 -10.82
C VAL A 365 9.10 -10.08 -11.60
N GLU A 366 7.96 -10.11 -12.29
CA GLU A 366 7.55 -11.24 -13.12
C GLU A 366 8.27 -11.28 -14.48
N LYS A 367 9.20 -10.34 -14.73
CA LYS A 367 10.03 -10.25 -15.95
C LYS A 367 9.21 -10.29 -17.23
N ILE A 368 8.09 -9.57 -17.29
CA ILE A 368 7.16 -9.58 -18.43
C ILE A 368 7.75 -8.76 -19.58
N PRO A 369 8.18 -9.40 -20.71
CA PRO A 369 8.76 -8.68 -21.84
C PRO A 369 7.66 -7.95 -22.63
N PRO A 370 7.99 -6.85 -23.34
CA PRO A 370 9.31 -6.20 -23.43
C PRO A 370 9.55 -5.18 -22.31
N PHE A 371 8.59 -4.97 -21.42
CA PHE A 371 8.58 -3.84 -20.49
C PHE A 371 9.52 -4.01 -19.30
N ALA A 372 9.71 -5.24 -18.81
CA ALA A 372 10.46 -5.51 -17.59
C ALA A 372 11.90 -4.97 -17.59
N GLU A 373 12.60 -5.08 -18.72
CA GLU A 373 13.97 -4.58 -18.86
C GLU A 373 14.02 -3.05 -18.82
N VAL A 374 13.09 -2.39 -19.51
CA VAL A 374 12.98 -0.92 -19.54
C VAL A 374 12.68 -0.40 -18.14
N ILE A 375 11.72 -1.05 -17.42
CA ILE A 375 11.36 -0.68 -16.04
C ILE A 375 12.55 -0.92 -15.10
N SER A 376 13.24 -2.06 -15.22
CA SER A 376 14.41 -2.37 -14.39
C SER A 376 15.53 -1.32 -14.59
N GLN A 377 15.81 -0.95 -15.83
CA GLN A 377 16.77 0.11 -16.12
C GLN A 377 16.31 1.48 -15.61
N ALA A 378 15.01 1.75 -15.62
CA ALA A 378 14.45 2.98 -15.09
C ALA A 378 14.60 3.05 -13.57
N PHE A 379 14.45 1.94 -12.84
CA PHE A 379 14.48 1.89 -11.38
C PHE A 379 15.88 1.79 -10.79
N THR A 380 16.86 1.27 -11.52
CA THR A 380 18.26 1.12 -11.05
C THR A 380 18.84 2.37 -10.36
N PRO A 381 18.62 3.61 -10.84
CA PRO A 381 19.18 4.80 -10.19
C PRO A 381 18.56 5.16 -8.83
N PHE A 382 17.45 4.52 -8.49
CA PHE A 382 16.68 4.80 -7.26
C PHE A 382 16.86 3.73 -6.18
N LEU A 383 17.63 2.67 -6.46
CA LEU A 383 17.93 1.62 -5.51
C LEU A 383 18.59 2.19 -4.25
N ASP A 384 18.07 1.80 -3.10
CA ASP A 384 18.60 2.12 -1.78
C ASP A 384 19.33 0.91 -1.17
N GLU A 385 20.16 1.16 -0.16
CA GLU A 385 20.73 0.09 0.67
C GLU A 385 19.65 -0.80 1.31
N LYS A 386 18.43 -0.27 1.47
CA LYS A 386 17.26 -0.99 2.01
C LYS A 386 16.51 -1.85 0.98
N ASP A 387 16.80 -1.72 -0.33
CA ASP A 387 16.22 -2.52 -1.43
C ASP A 387 17.05 -3.78 -1.72
N GLU A 388 17.32 -4.60 -0.69
CA GLU A 388 18.13 -5.83 -0.81
C GLU A 388 17.37 -7.04 -1.36
N GLY A 389 16.03 -6.98 -1.40
CA GLY A 389 15.16 -8.08 -1.83
C GLY A 389 14.84 -8.08 -3.33
N LEU A 390 13.81 -8.85 -3.69
CA LEU A 390 13.29 -8.87 -5.06
C LEU A 390 12.56 -7.57 -5.44
N LEU A 391 11.99 -6.88 -4.45
CA LEU A 391 11.20 -5.67 -4.64
C LEU A 391 12.07 -4.41 -4.53
N VAL A 392 11.81 -3.46 -5.41
CA VAL A 392 12.36 -2.09 -5.34
C VAL A 392 11.29 -1.20 -4.72
N LEU A 393 11.33 -1.04 -3.42
CA LEU A 393 10.24 -0.45 -2.64
C LEU A 393 10.44 1.03 -2.32
N SER A 394 11.65 1.56 -2.41
CA SER A 394 11.98 2.92 -1.97
C SER A 394 11.09 4.00 -2.60
N HIS A 395 10.80 3.91 -3.89
CA HIS A 395 9.93 4.88 -4.57
C HIS A 395 8.44 4.65 -4.28
N ILE A 396 8.02 3.38 -4.09
CA ILE A 396 6.65 3.05 -3.67
C ILE A 396 6.41 3.55 -2.25
N TYR A 397 7.36 3.33 -1.35
CA TYR A 397 7.27 3.82 0.03
C TYR A 397 7.26 5.35 0.12
N LEU A 398 8.03 6.04 -0.72
CA LEU A 398 7.99 7.50 -0.80
C LEU A 398 6.59 7.98 -1.18
N LEU A 399 6.04 7.45 -2.27
CA LEU A 399 4.72 7.86 -2.77
C LEU A 399 3.61 7.45 -1.80
N ALA A 400 3.61 6.21 -1.30
CA ALA A 400 2.62 5.73 -0.34
C ALA A 400 2.69 6.49 0.99
N GLY A 401 3.89 6.76 1.49
CA GLY A 401 4.06 7.50 2.74
C GLY A 401 3.54 8.93 2.64
N VAL A 402 3.89 9.65 1.57
CA VAL A 402 3.39 11.03 1.38
C VAL A 402 1.88 11.04 1.11
N SER A 403 1.32 9.99 0.51
CA SER A 403 -0.11 9.86 0.23
C SER A 403 -0.92 9.35 1.44
N SER A 404 -0.29 8.69 2.41
CA SER A 404 -0.99 8.07 3.54
C SER A 404 -1.89 9.02 4.33
N PRO A 405 -1.55 10.31 4.57
CA PRO A 405 -2.45 11.25 5.21
C PRO A 405 -3.76 11.46 4.44
N LEU A 406 -3.70 11.48 3.10
CA LEU A 406 -4.89 11.61 2.27
C LEU A 406 -5.81 10.39 2.39
N TRP A 407 -5.24 9.18 2.46
CA TRP A 407 -5.99 7.92 2.57
C TRP A 407 -6.58 7.70 3.96
N LEU A 408 -5.91 8.19 5.00
CA LEU A 408 -6.30 8.02 6.40
C LEU A 408 -7.32 9.05 6.87
N THR A 409 -7.48 10.14 6.13
CA THR A 409 -8.46 11.19 6.49
C THR A 409 -9.88 10.73 6.14
N PRO A 410 -10.77 10.56 7.14
CA PRO A 410 -12.05 9.86 6.96
C PRO A 410 -13.15 10.69 6.32
N CYS A 411 -13.05 12.02 6.30
CA CYS A 411 -14.05 12.89 5.68
C CYS A 411 -13.80 13.08 4.18
N PRO A 412 -14.88 13.17 3.36
CA PRO A 412 -14.71 13.54 1.96
C PRO A 412 -14.04 14.90 1.88
N LEU A 413 -12.82 14.89 1.37
CA LEU A 413 -12.01 16.08 1.20
C LEU A 413 -12.70 17.02 0.18
N GLY A 414 -13.11 18.21 0.59
CA GLY A 414 -13.64 19.22 -0.32
C GLY A 414 -15.13 19.58 -0.18
N GLU A 415 -15.89 18.98 0.75
CA GLU A 415 -17.29 19.36 1.00
C GLU A 415 -17.45 20.53 1.98
N ALA A 416 -16.43 20.85 2.76
CA ALA A 416 -16.45 22.04 3.60
C ALA A 416 -16.35 23.30 2.72
N LYS A 417 -17.27 24.26 2.92
CA LYS A 417 -17.25 25.52 2.19
C LYS A 417 -15.96 26.28 2.48
N VAL A 418 -15.36 26.86 1.44
CA VAL A 418 -14.17 27.73 1.57
C VAL A 418 -14.47 28.81 2.63
N GLY A 419 -13.66 28.82 3.71
CA GLY A 419 -13.78 29.79 4.80
C GLY A 419 -14.24 29.24 6.14
N GLU A 420 -14.60 27.95 6.27
CA GLU A 420 -14.90 27.36 7.58
C GLU A 420 -13.61 26.98 8.31
N ALA A 421 -13.57 27.26 9.64
CA ALA A 421 -12.40 27.01 10.50
C ALA A 421 -11.88 25.56 10.44
N TRP A 422 -12.74 24.63 10.09
CA TRP A 422 -12.40 23.21 9.91
C TRP A 422 -11.41 22.96 8.74
N GLN A 423 -11.57 23.71 7.61
CA GLN A 423 -10.67 23.56 6.46
C GLN A 423 -9.23 23.97 6.76
N ALA A 424 -9.07 25.09 7.49
CA ALA A 424 -7.74 25.57 7.85
C ALA A 424 -6.98 24.58 8.77
N ASN A 425 -7.71 23.86 9.62
CA ASN A 425 -7.13 22.85 10.52
C ASN A 425 -6.90 21.50 9.81
N ALA A 426 -7.64 21.17 8.76
CA ALA A 426 -7.46 19.92 8.01
C ALA A 426 -6.25 19.91 7.07
N VAL A 427 -5.76 21.07 6.64
CA VAL A 427 -4.63 21.20 5.70
C VAL A 427 -3.34 20.61 6.30
N LEU A 428 -3.06 20.90 7.56
CA LEU A 428 -1.80 20.53 8.19
C LEU A 428 -1.63 19.01 8.33
N PRO A 429 -2.64 18.24 8.81
CA PRO A 429 -2.56 16.78 8.80
C PRO A 429 -2.34 16.19 7.40
N LEU A 430 -3.01 16.72 6.36
CA LEU A 430 -2.84 16.26 4.98
C LEU A 430 -1.42 16.47 4.45
N LEU A 431 -0.70 17.47 4.96
CA LEU A 431 0.68 17.74 4.61
C LEU A 431 1.69 16.95 5.45
N ALA A 432 1.27 16.12 6.42
CA ALA A 432 2.18 15.39 7.31
C ALA A 432 3.25 14.59 6.55
N GLY A 433 2.88 13.90 5.47
CA GLY A 433 3.82 13.15 4.64
C GLY A 433 4.85 14.06 3.94
N VAL A 434 4.40 15.19 3.41
CA VAL A 434 5.26 16.20 2.78
C VAL A 434 6.20 16.82 3.80
N LEU A 435 5.68 17.19 4.98
CA LEU A 435 6.48 17.78 6.07
C LEU A 435 7.55 16.82 6.56
N ALA A 436 7.18 15.55 6.79
CA ALA A 436 8.10 14.57 7.34
C ALA A 436 9.19 14.17 6.33
N VAL A 437 8.79 13.74 5.13
CA VAL A 437 9.71 13.16 4.15
C VAL A 437 10.17 14.18 3.12
N GLY A 438 9.24 14.90 2.50
CA GLY A 438 9.56 15.87 1.45
C GLY A 438 10.49 16.97 1.96
N ILE A 439 10.19 17.54 3.11
CA ILE A 439 10.89 18.68 3.71
C ILE A 439 11.88 18.21 4.79
N GLY A 440 11.40 17.48 5.81
CA GLY A 440 12.18 17.11 6.97
C GLY A 440 13.40 16.26 6.63
N ASP A 441 13.20 15.10 5.99
CA ASP A 441 14.29 14.19 5.59
C ASP A 441 15.22 14.82 4.54
N THR A 442 14.69 15.66 3.62
CA THR A 442 15.53 16.39 2.67
C THR A 442 16.42 17.40 3.38
N ALA A 443 15.86 18.23 4.25
CA ALA A 443 16.61 19.23 5.02
C ALA A 443 17.61 18.59 5.99
N ALA A 444 17.23 17.47 6.63
CA ALA A 444 18.13 16.71 7.49
C ALA A 444 19.32 16.15 6.72
N SER A 445 19.10 15.60 5.53
CA SER A 445 20.16 15.08 4.68
C SER A 445 21.13 16.18 4.21
N VAL A 446 20.59 17.32 3.74
CA VAL A 446 21.41 18.47 3.29
C VAL A 446 22.14 19.08 4.47
N GLY A 447 21.44 19.39 5.57
CA GLY A 447 22.03 19.95 6.78
C GLY A 447 23.09 19.04 7.39
N GLY A 448 22.84 17.74 7.42
CA GLY A 448 23.80 16.74 7.90
C GLY A 448 25.07 16.68 7.05
N THR A 449 24.94 16.88 5.73
CA THR A 449 26.09 16.89 4.81
C THR A 449 26.97 18.15 4.97
N TYR A 450 26.36 19.33 5.11
CA TYR A 450 27.09 20.60 5.13
C TYR A 450 27.46 21.10 6.54
N LEU A 451 26.62 20.80 7.54
CA LEU A 451 26.75 21.31 8.91
C LEU A 451 27.06 20.21 9.94
N GLY A 452 26.96 18.94 9.55
CA GLY A 452 27.05 17.81 10.46
C GLY A 452 28.43 17.66 11.07
N GLN A 453 28.51 17.76 12.40
CA GLN A 453 29.74 17.57 13.18
C GLN A 453 29.56 16.41 14.18
N ARG A 454 28.39 16.31 14.82
CA ARG A 454 28.10 15.31 15.86
C ARG A 454 27.20 14.22 15.32
N ARG A 455 27.65 12.97 15.38
CA ARG A 455 26.84 11.81 14.96
C ARG A 455 26.00 11.30 16.11
N TRP A 456 24.79 10.84 15.79
CA TRP A 456 24.01 10.01 16.69
C TRP A 456 24.73 8.69 16.96
N SER A 457 24.67 8.21 18.22
CA SER A 457 25.31 6.94 18.59
C SER A 457 24.80 5.78 17.73
N GLY A 458 25.71 5.04 17.13
CA GLY A 458 25.39 3.86 16.32
C GLY A 458 24.85 4.14 14.91
N THR A 459 24.80 5.41 14.45
CA THR A 459 24.26 5.75 13.11
C THR A 459 25.22 6.60 12.28
N LYS A 460 24.95 6.68 10.97
CA LYS A 460 25.68 7.59 10.06
C LYS A 460 25.11 9.02 10.10
N LYS A 461 23.96 9.24 10.76
CA LYS A 461 23.23 10.52 10.79
C LYS A 461 23.76 11.47 11.86
N THR A 462 23.53 12.78 11.65
CA THR A 462 24.09 13.85 12.51
C THR A 462 23.01 14.59 13.28
N VAL A 463 23.35 15.09 14.46
CA VAL A 463 22.43 15.87 15.32
C VAL A 463 22.04 17.18 14.63
N GLU A 464 23.00 17.83 13.97
CA GLU A 464 22.79 19.08 13.23
C GLU A 464 21.84 18.86 12.05
N GLY A 465 21.96 17.70 11.36
CA GLY A 465 21.02 17.31 10.31
C GLY A 465 19.60 17.16 10.84
N SER A 466 19.41 16.42 11.94
CA SER A 466 18.09 16.26 12.58
C SER A 466 17.48 17.61 12.99
N LEU A 467 18.32 18.53 13.51
CA LEU A 467 17.88 19.89 13.84
C LEU A 467 17.45 20.68 12.59
N CYS A 468 18.21 20.59 11.49
CA CYS A 468 17.84 21.20 10.21
C CYS A 468 16.48 20.68 9.70
N GLY A 469 16.24 19.37 9.79
CA GLY A 469 14.97 18.77 9.40
C GLY A 469 13.79 19.28 10.24
N MET A 470 13.95 19.33 11.56
CA MET A 470 12.94 19.89 12.46
C MET A 470 12.66 21.37 12.17
N VAL A 471 13.70 22.20 12.06
CA VAL A 471 13.56 23.63 11.78
C VAL A 471 12.89 23.88 10.44
N ALA A 472 13.25 23.13 9.40
CA ALA A 472 12.64 23.27 8.08
C ALA A 472 11.13 22.99 8.10
N GLN A 473 10.67 21.97 8.84
CA GLN A 473 9.25 21.70 9.05
C GLN A 473 8.54 22.87 9.72
N LEU A 474 9.11 23.42 10.80
CA LEU A 474 8.54 24.56 11.52
C LEU A 474 8.49 25.83 10.64
N VAL A 475 9.53 26.08 9.85
CA VAL A 475 9.58 27.22 8.91
C VAL A 475 8.48 27.11 7.86
N VAL A 476 8.30 25.93 7.26
CA VAL A 476 7.25 25.75 6.25
C VAL A 476 5.86 25.93 6.86
N VAL A 477 5.60 25.39 8.04
CA VAL A 477 4.32 25.62 8.73
C VAL A 477 4.17 27.10 9.10
N GLY A 478 5.24 27.78 9.53
CA GLY A 478 5.25 29.22 9.78
C GLY A 478 4.88 30.06 8.55
N VAL A 479 5.37 29.66 7.37
CA VAL A 479 4.99 30.29 6.09
C VAL A 479 3.51 30.05 5.80
N LEU A 480 2.99 28.83 5.99
CA LEU A 480 1.56 28.54 5.79
C LEU A 480 0.66 29.34 6.73
N VAL A 481 1.06 29.49 8.01
CA VAL A 481 0.34 30.33 8.98
C VAL A 481 0.42 31.79 8.59
N GLY A 482 1.59 32.30 8.22
CA GLY A 482 1.79 33.68 7.77
C GLY A 482 1.00 34.02 6.48
N ALA A 483 0.78 33.02 5.63
CA ALA A 483 -0.07 33.14 4.45
C ALA A 483 -1.58 33.02 4.76
N GLY A 484 -1.97 32.79 6.02
CA GLY A 484 -3.37 32.58 6.42
C GLY A 484 -4.00 31.26 5.97
N LEU A 485 -3.18 30.31 5.53
CA LEU A 485 -3.65 28.99 5.03
C LEU A 485 -3.87 27.98 6.16
N VAL A 486 -3.23 28.19 7.32
CA VAL A 486 -3.32 27.37 8.53
C VAL A 486 -3.45 28.28 9.73
N HIS A 487 -4.25 27.89 10.71
CA HIS A 487 -4.38 28.60 11.99
C HIS A 487 -3.89 27.68 13.11
N LEU A 488 -2.87 28.12 13.87
CA LEU A 488 -2.33 27.40 15.00
C LEU A 488 -2.41 28.22 16.28
N SER A 489 -2.98 27.62 17.31
CA SER A 489 -2.90 28.14 18.68
C SER A 489 -1.48 27.98 19.25
N LEU A 490 -1.18 28.66 20.36
CA LEU A 490 0.11 28.47 21.05
C LEU A 490 0.35 27.00 21.46
N GLY A 491 -0.72 26.31 21.91
CA GLY A 491 -0.68 24.87 22.19
C GLY A 491 -0.44 24.03 20.92
N GLY A 492 -0.98 24.44 19.77
CA GLY A 492 -0.74 23.84 18.47
C GLY A 492 0.73 23.90 18.06
N TRP A 493 1.39 25.06 18.23
CA TRP A 493 2.82 25.22 17.99
C TRP A 493 3.66 24.32 18.90
N GLY A 494 3.28 24.19 20.18
CA GLY A 494 3.95 23.29 21.12
C GLY A 494 3.85 21.83 20.68
N ARG A 495 2.67 21.37 20.26
CA ARG A 495 2.47 20.00 19.74
C ARG A 495 3.24 19.75 18.46
N LEU A 496 3.22 20.69 17.52
CA LEU A 496 4.01 20.60 16.28
C LEU A 496 5.51 20.48 16.58
N LEU A 497 6.04 21.30 17.48
CA LEU A 497 7.44 21.27 17.86
C LEU A 497 7.84 19.90 18.45
N VAL A 498 7.04 19.38 19.39
CA VAL A 498 7.29 18.06 20.00
C VAL A 498 7.22 16.95 18.95
N SER A 499 6.23 17.00 18.06
CA SER A 499 6.05 16.00 17.02
C SER A 499 7.18 16.02 15.99
N ALA A 500 7.59 17.22 15.54
CA ALA A 500 8.71 17.37 14.62
C ALA A 500 10.05 16.93 15.26
N ALA A 501 10.25 17.21 16.55
CA ALA A 501 11.41 16.72 17.28
C ALA A 501 11.42 15.18 17.41
N LEU A 502 10.26 14.57 17.73
CA LEU A 502 10.12 13.12 17.81
C LEU A 502 10.41 12.45 16.45
N VAL A 503 9.81 12.98 15.38
CA VAL A 503 10.04 12.48 14.02
C VAL A 503 11.52 12.59 13.63
N ALA A 504 12.19 13.72 13.95
CA ALA A 504 13.61 13.92 13.67
C ALA A 504 14.50 12.93 14.46
N VAL A 505 14.15 12.61 15.70
CA VAL A 505 14.87 11.60 16.51
C VAL A 505 14.65 10.20 15.95
N VAL A 506 13.42 9.84 15.61
CA VAL A 506 13.12 8.51 15.00
C VAL A 506 13.81 8.38 13.65
N GLU A 507 13.78 9.42 12.80
CA GLU A 507 14.51 9.46 11.53
C GLU A 507 16.01 9.17 11.74
N ALA A 508 16.61 9.71 12.78
CA ALA A 508 18.03 9.53 13.08
C ALA A 508 18.38 8.13 13.60
N LEU A 509 17.47 7.47 14.33
CA LEU A 509 17.75 6.24 15.06
C LEU A 509 17.18 4.98 14.39
N THR A 510 16.20 5.11 13.49
CA THR A 510 15.55 3.94 12.88
C THR A 510 16.35 3.37 11.71
N ASP A 511 16.40 2.05 11.64
CA ASP A 511 16.87 1.25 10.51
C ASP A 511 15.72 0.82 9.58
N GLN A 512 14.48 1.13 9.98
CA GLN A 512 13.29 0.88 9.19
C GLN A 512 13.15 1.88 8.03
N VAL A 513 12.21 1.61 7.11
CA VAL A 513 11.95 2.52 5.98
C VAL A 513 11.30 3.81 6.47
N ASP A 514 12.09 4.88 6.54
CA ASP A 514 11.70 6.22 6.97
C ASP A 514 10.54 6.80 6.15
N ASN A 515 10.54 6.61 4.83
CA ASN A 515 9.55 7.16 3.91
C ASN A 515 8.09 6.80 4.25
N ILE A 516 7.80 5.66 4.88
CA ILE A 516 6.44 5.28 5.28
C ILE A 516 6.19 5.52 6.76
N VAL A 517 7.23 5.40 7.58
CA VAL A 517 7.14 5.49 9.04
C VAL A 517 6.92 6.92 9.52
N LEU A 518 7.74 7.85 9.02
CA LEU A 518 7.71 9.24 9.48
C LEU A 518 6.40 9.97 9.15
N PRO A 519 5.78 9.79 7.95
CA PRO A 519 4.46 10.33 7.67
C PRO A 519 3.38 9.89 8.66
N LEU A 520 3.30 8.60 8.96
CA LEU A 520 2.32 8.05 9.90
C LEU A 520 2.52 8.58 11.32
N MET A 521 3.77 8.72 11.75
CA MET A 521 4.11 9.29 13.06
C MET A 521 3.75 10.76 13.18
N LEU A 522 3.96 11.55 12.12
CA LEU A 522 3.65 12.98 12.14
C LEU A 522 2.14 13.25 11.97
N TYR A 523 1.44 12.42 11.20
CA TYR A 523 0.01 12.58 10.92
C TYR A 523 -0.84 12.57 12.19
N THR A 524 -0.63 11.58 13.06
CA THR A 524 -1.44 11.36 14.26
C THR A 524 -1.55 12.59 15.16
N PRO A 525 -0.43 13.21 15.61
CA PRO A 525 -0.51 14.39 16.48
C PRO A 525 -0.97 15.67 15.77
N LEU A 526 -0.90 15.73 14.43
CA LEU A 526 -1.38 16.88 13.67
C LEU A 526 -2.90 16.87 13.48
N MET A 527 -3.57 15.73 13.61
CA MET A 527 -5.03 15.63 13.51
C MET A 527 -5.78 16.35 14.63
N ASP A 528 -5.13 16.56 15.77
CA ASP A 528 -5.74 17.20 16.95
C ASP A 528 -5.36 18.70 17.07
N LEU A 529 -4.70 19.27 16.07
CA LEU A 529 -4.33 20.69 16.03
C LEU A 529 -5.46 21.54 15.51
#